data_6f7ebd32aa6c18f1b7f6bd2a18ee3eda
#
_entry.id   6f7ebd32aa6c18f1b7f6bd2a18ee3eda
#
_cell.length_a   1.000
_cell.length_b   1.000
_cell.length_c   1.000
_cell.angle_alpha   90.00
_cell.angle_beta   90.00
_cell.angle_gamma   90.00
#
_symmetry.space_group_name_H-M   'P 1'
#
loop_
_entity.id
_entity.type
_entity.pdbx_description
1 polymer ?
#
loop_
_entity_poly.entity_id
_entity_poly.type
_entity_poly.pdbx_seq_one_letter_code
_entity_poly.pdbx_strand_id
1 'polypeptide(L)'
;DAGAYTVASRLRETGHNVKVIDFFSHFTEERFKRAIDLYVSKQTKFLGFSSTHFSTLMPEDWETHWSADSRTRKSNMWNVYFPFSPEEVSKWFDNAKAKYPNIKIVVGGQKVAQKRALQKKYPMVDLWVGGMADKSVLGLMEQFPDTNFVKSELDYGSMTEQEFRYSKIHWTDDDYIFPHEALPLEISRGCPFNCAFCDYPKKAVNSWTLDETHLRDVLIENYERFGTQHYMITDYQLNENMRKMSLIHNVFTNLPFDITWSGFGRLDLLYQKPEMISMIQESGCRSIQWGIETVTDQVGPLIGKVTKRYIIESALEQCKSAWGDSIVQGSGFILGLPGETKSSCIELVDWISTQPWLDAWEITPLYIGGYDPNKEYTIDYSRIQRNPEKYGYTVTLEKNANGIYVEDWKNGDMTKSDMINIIEQAQKGTAWQKRIMTSYLGYSRASNLRFTHSEIISADKNNTTWIRQHANNYNQLANEYLRKNNLL
;
A
#
# COMPACT_ATOMS: atom_id res chain seq x y z
N ASP A 1 -10.13 2.87 -0.32
CA ASP A 1 -9.01 2.88 -1.29
C ASP A 1 -8.71 4.32 -1.73
N ALA A 2 -7.60 4.93 -1.25
CA ALA A 2 -7.22 6.32 -1.55
C ALA A 2 -7.25 6.64 -3.06
N GLY A 3 -6.73 5.74 -3.89
CA GLY A 3 -6.63 5.95 -5.34
C GLY A 3 -7.99 6.16 -6.02
N ALA A 4 -9.03 5.45 -5.60
CA ALA A 4 -10.36 5.63 -6.17
C ALA A 4 -10.93 7.01 -5.84
N TYR A 5 -10.75 7.45 -4.59
CA TYR A 5 -11.21 8.78 -4.15
C TYR A 5 -10.40 9.92 -4.76
N THR A 6 -9.09 9.74 -4.96
CA THR A 6 -8.26 10.72 -5.67
C THR A 6 -8.75 10.92 -7.11
N VAL A 7 -8.99 9.83 -7.83
CA VAL A 7 -9.54 9.88 -9.21
C VAL A 7 -10.94 10.50 -9.22
N ALA A 8 -11.80 10.10 -8.29
CA ALA A 8 -13.15 10.67 -8.17
C ALA A 8 -13.11 12.19 -7.89
N SER A 9 -12.18 12.64 -7.03
CA SER A 9 -12.02 14.05 -6.70
C SER A 9 -11.70 14.88 -7.93
N ARG A 10 -10.79 14.43 -8.76
CA ARG A 10 -10.44 15.15 -10.00
C ARG A 10 -11.61 15.26 -10.97
N LEU A 11 -12.43 14.23 -11.05
CA LEU A 11 -13.65 14.26 -11.86
C LEU A 11 -14.73 15.18 -11.26
N ARG A 12 -14.89 15.14 -9.93
CA ARG A 12 -15.85 16.02 -9.22
C ARG A 12 -15.50 17.49 -9.36
N GLU A 13 -14.19 17.84 -9.30
CA GLU A 13 -13.67 19.20 -9.52
C GLU A 13 -14.04 19.77 -10.91
N THR A 14 -14.21 18.91 -11.90
CA THR A 14 -14.61 19.29 -13.26
C THR A 14 -16.11 19.12 -13.53
N GLY A 15 -16.91 18.94 -12.49
CA GLY A 15 -18.36 18.91 -12.55
C GLY A 15 -18.97 17.55 -12.94
N HIS A 16 -18.18 16.48 -12.96
CA HIS A 16 -18.69 15.14 -13.20
C HIS A 16 -19.35 14.55 -11.95
N ASN A 17 -20.47 13.87 -12.15
CA ASN A 17 -21.09 13.10 -11.07
C ASN A 17 -20.37 11.75 -10.92
N VAL A 18 -19.74 11.53 -9.76
CA VAL A 18 -18.95 10.33 -9.48
C VAL A 18 -19.36 9.73 -8.14
N LYS A 19 -19.88 8.52 -8.17
CA LYS A 19 -20.13 7.70 -6.99
C LYS A 19 -18.95 6.74 -6.78
N VAL A 20 -18.33 6.76 -5.60
CA VAL A 20 -17.37 5.75 -5.17
C VAL A 20 -18.10 4.75 -4.28
N ILE A 21 -17.79 3.48 -4.44
CA ILE A 21 -18.31 2.40 -3.59
C ILE A 21 -17.14 1.56 -3.12
N ASP A 22 -16.92 1.58 -1.81
CA ASP A 22 -15.91 0.76 -1.15
C ASP A 22 -16.43 -0.64 -0.79
N PHE A 23 -15.59 -1.43 -0.11
CA PHE A 23 -15.89 -2.80 0.31
C PHE A 23 -16.29 -3.73 -0.85
N PHE A 24 -15.72 -3.52 -2.03
CA PHE A 24 -15.99 -4.38 -3.19
C PHE A 24 -15.72 -5.86 -2.90
N SER A 25 -14.82 -6.17 -1.96
CA SER A 25 -14.59 -7.53 -1.45
C SER A 25 -15.82 -8.20 -0.82
N HIS A 26 -16.83 -7.43 -0.43
CA HIS A 26 -18.10 -7.93 0.14
C HIS A 26 -19.22 -8.01 -0.89
N PHE A 27 -18.92 -7.79 -2.16
CA PHE A 27 -19.92 -7.91 -3.20
C PHE A 27 -20.24 -9.37 -3.48
N THR A 28 -21.46 -9.59 -3.88
CA THR A 28 -21.97 -10.78 -4.55
C THR A 28 -22.47 -10.37 -5.92
N GLU A 29 -22.76 -11.32 -6.79
CA GLU A 29 -23.37 -11.03 -8.09
C GLU A 29 -24.64 -10.17 -7.93
N GLU A 30 -25.48 -10.49 -6.94
CA GLU A 30 -26.71 -9.77 -6.65
C GLU A 30 -26.42 -8.31 -6.23
N ARG A 31 -25.48 -8.11 -5.31
CA ARG A 31 -25.07 -6.76 -4.86
C ARG A 31 -24.47 -5.94 -6.00
N PHE A 32 -23.66 -6.56 -6.84
CA PHE A 32 -23.12 -5.90 -8.02
C PHE A 32 -24.23 -5.48 -8.98
N LYS A 33 -25.15 -6.38 -9.28
CA LYS A 33 -26.32 -6.08 -10.12
C LYS A 33 -27.15 -4.93 -9.53
N ARG A 34 -27.39 -4.96 -8.22
CA ARG A 34 -28.11 -3.89 -7.52
C ARG A 34 -27.36 -2.55 -7.58
N ALA A 35 -26.03 -2.55 -7.44
CA ALA A 35 -25.23 -1.33 -7.60
C ALA A 35 -25.36 -0.76 -9.03
N ILE A 36 -25.32 -1.61 -10.06
CA ILE A 36 -25.56 -1.22 -11.45
C ILE A 36 -26.97 -0.63 -11.60
N ASP A 37 -27.97 -1.25 -11.01
CA ASP A 37 -29.37 -0.77 -11.11
C ASP A 37 -29.59 0.59 -10.43
N LEU A 38 -28.89 0.85 -9.32
CA LEU A 38 -29.02 2.08 -8.54
C LEU A 38 -28.21 3.25 -9.08
N TYR A 39 -26.99 2.99 -9.53
CA TYR A 39 -25.99 4.04 -9.77
C TYR A 39 -25.60 4.21 -11.24
N VAL A 40 -25.96 3.26 -12.11
CA VAL A 40 -25.60 3.32 -13.53
C VAL A 40 -26.81 3.71 -14.38
N SER A 41 -26.60 4.62 -15.32
CA SER A 41 -27.61 5.08 -16.27
C SER A 41 -27.06 5.05 -17.70
N LYS A 42 -27.89 5.38 -18.69
CA LYS A 42 -27.43 5.53 -20.08
C LYS A 42 -26.39 6.66 -20.26
N GLN A 43 -26.29 7.58 -19.30
CA GLN A 43 -25.34 8.69 -19.31
C GLN A 43 -24.02 8.31 -18.65
N THR A 44 -23.95 7.18 -17.92
CA THR A 44 -22.73 6.72 -17.28
C THR A 44 -21.71 6.30 -18.34
N LYS A 45 -20.55 6.96 -18.36
CA LYS A 45 -19.49 6.69 -19.33
C LYS A 45 -18.60 5.53 -18.89
N PHE A 46 -18.23 5.48 -17.59
CA PHE A 46 -17.25 4.53 -17.06
C PHE A 46 -17.74 3.81 -15.82
N LEU A 47 -17.34 2.54 -15.72
CA LEU A 47 -17.20 1.80 -14.46
C LEU A 47 -15.71 1.68 -14.16
N GLY A 48 -15.24 2.41 -13.14
CA GLY A 48 -13.84 2.39 -12.73
C GLY A 48 -13.58 1.38 -11.61
N PHE A 49 -12.50 0.61 -11.71
CA PHE A 49 -12.11 -0.36 -10.67
C PHE A 49 -10.64 -0.21 -10.30
N SER A 50 -10.32 -0.41 -9.02
CA SER A 50 -8.95 -0.55 -8.55
C SER A 50 -8.41 -1.93 -8.96
N SER A 51 -7.20 -1.97 -9.50
CA SER A 51 -6.50 -3.22 -9.81
C SER A 51 -6.21 -4.09 -8.58
N THR A 52 -6.41 -3.56 -7.37
CA THR A 52 -6.34 -4.30 -6.11
C THR A 52 -7.28 -5.51 -6.08
N HIS A 53 -8.43 -5.39 -6.75
CA HIS A 53 -9.44 -6.46 -6.83
C HIS A 53 -9.22 -7.44 -7.99
N PHE A 54 -8.12 -7.31 -8.73
CA PHE A 54 -7.79 -8.17 -9.86
C PHE A 54 -6.50 -8.93 -9.58
N SER A 55 -6.48 -10.23 -9.84
CA SER A 55 -5.30 -11.06 -9.63
C SER A 55 -4.91 -11.79 -10.91
N THR A 56 -3.60 -11.90 -11.11
CA THR A 56 -3.03 -12.81 -12.14
C THR A 56 -2.96 -14.24 -11.65
N LEU A 57 -3.09 -14.45 -10.34
CA LEU A 57 -2.99 -15.74 -9.68
C LEU A 57 -4.39 -16.30 -9.41
N MET A 58 -4.55 -17.58 -9.63
CA MET A 58 -5.72 -18.32 -9.16
C MET A 58 -5.56 -18.62 -7.65
N PRO A 59 -6.65 -18.85 -6.90
CA PRO A 59 -6.57 -19.19 -5.48
C PRO A 59 -5.67 -20.40 -5.18
N GLU A 60 -5.68 -21.41 -6.04
CA GLU A 60 -4.83 -22.61 -5.97
C GLU A 60 -3.34 -22.30 -6.18
N ASP A 61 -3.01 -21.23 -6.87
CA ASP A 61 -1.63 -20.81 -7.14
C ASP A 61 -1.02 -20.02 -5.97
N TRP A 62 -1.83 -19.60 -5.02
CA TRP A 62 -1.35 -18.81 -3.86
C TRP A 62 -0.46 -19.64 -2.93
N GLU A 63 -0.60 -20.95 -2.95
CA GLU A 63 0.25 -21.84 -2.15
C GLU A 63 1.70 -21.89 -2.68
N THR A 64 1.87 -21.63 -3.97
CA THR A 64 3.16 -21.64 -4.66
C THR A 64 3.81 -20.27 -4.77
N HIS A 65 3.04 -19.19 -4.65
CA HIS A 65 3.54 -17.83 -4.54
C HIS A 65 3.83 -17.50 -3.09
N TRP A 66 5.07 -17.62 -2.69
CA TRP A 66 5.46 -17.24 -1.38
C TRP A 66 5.32 -15.72 -1.22
N SER A 67 4.43 -15.30 -0.35
CA SER A 67 4.50 -14.05 0.38
C SER A 67 4.38 -14.38 1.85
N ALA A 68 4.98 -13.60 2.73
CA ALA A 68 4.82 -13.74 4.19
C ALA A 68 3.34 -13.88 4.57
N ASP A 69 2.48 -13.29 3.76
CA ASP A 69 1.03 -13.34 3.85
C ASP A 69 0.41 -14.66 3.38
N SER A 70 1.10 -15.50 2.60
CA SER A 70 0.46 -16.67 1.97
C SER A 70 -0.03 -17.69 2.98
N ARG A 71 0.57 -17.75 4.16
CA ARG A 71 0.11 -18.63 5.26
C ARG A 71 -0.93 -17.99 6.14
N THR A 72 -0.87 -16.71 6.35
CA THR A 72 -1.92 -15.94 7.01
C THR A 72 -3.15 -15.79 6.12
N ARG A 73 -3.01 -15.99 4.80
CA ARG A 73 -4.13 -16.02 3.85
C ARG A 73 -5.07 -17.21 4.04
N LYS A 74 -4.62 -18.29 4.67
CA LYS A 74 -5.54 -19.37 5.16
C LYS A 74 -6.37 -18.91 6.37
N SER A 75 -5.98 -17.83 7.05
CA SER A 75 -6.84 -17.18 8.03
C SER A 75 -7.76 -16.20 7.29
N ASN A 76 -9.04 -16.24 7.59
CA ASN A 76 -10.14 -15.47 6.98
C ASN A 76 -9.91 -13.93 6.91
N MET A 77 -8.81 -13.43 7.46
CA MET A 77 -8.49 -12.01 7.55
C MET A 77 -7.96 -11.41 6.25
N TRP A 78 -7.38 -12.23 5.33
CA TRP A 78 -6.75 -11.78 4.10
C TRP A 78 -7.50 -12.18 2.81
N ASN A 79 -8.46 -13.09 2.88
CA ASN A 79 -9.37 -13.40 1.75
C ASN A 79 -10.16 -12.17 1.26
N VAL A 80 -10.05 -11.07 2.00
CA VAL A 80 -10.66 -9.77 1.69
C VAL A 80 -10.08 -9.12 0.42
N TYR A 81 -8.87 -9.49 -0.01
CA TYR A 81 -8.22 -8.79 -1.14
C TYR A 81 -8.48 -9.42 -2.52
N PHE A 82 -8.92 -10.69 -2.60
CA PHE A 82 -9.16 -11.39 -3.87
C PHE A 82 -10.36 -12.32 -3.77
N PRO A 83 -11.56 -11.77 -3.55
CA PRO A 83 -12.71 -12.61 -3.24
C PRO A 83 -13.31 -13.29 -4.47
N PHE A 84 -12.91 -12.90 -5.69
CA PHE A 84 -13.61 -13.30 -6.91
C PHE A 84 -12.69 -13.97 -7.92
N SER A 85 -13.21 -15.01 -8.57
CA SER A 85 -12.55 -15.60 -9.73
C SER A 85 -12.66 -14.66 -10.95
N PRO A 86 -11.74 -14.77 -11.93
CA PRO A 86 -11.86 -14.05 -13.18
C PRO A 86 -13.20 -14.31 -13.90
N GLU A 87 -13.73 -15.52 -13.79
CA GLU A 87 -14.99 -15.94 -14.39
C GLU A 87 -16.19 -15.22 -13.77
N GLU A 88 -16.20 -15.08 -12.44
CA GLU A 88 -17.27 -14.33 -11.73
C GLU A 88 -17.25 -12.86 -12.13
N VAL A 89 -16.09 -12.21 -12.10
CA VAL A 89 -15.96 -10.80 -12.49
C VAL A 89 -16.34 -10.59 -13.96
N SER A 90 -15.94 -11.52 -14.85
CA SER A 90 -16.32 -11.49 -16.27
C SER A 90 -17.83 -11.46 -16.43
N LYS A 91 -18.51 -12.39 -15.77
CA LYS A 91 -19.97 -12.49 -15.83
C LYS A 91 -20.67 -11.21 -15.36
N TRP A 92 -20.16 -10.61 -14.28
CA TRP A 92 -20.72 -9.37 -13.76
C TRP A 92 -20.57 -8.21 -14.74
N PHE A 93 -19.41 -8.09 -15.39
CA PHE A 93 -19.13 -7.04 -16.36
C PHE A 93 -19.90 -7.24 -17.66
N ASP A 94 -20.02 -8.47 -18.14
CA ASP A 94 -20.82 -8.81 -19.31
C ASP A 94 -22.29 -8.46 -19.07
N ASN A 95 -22.82 -8.74 -17.88
CA ASN A 95 -24.19 -8.36 -17.52
C ASN A 95 -24.38 -6.83 -17.49
N ALA A 96 -23.39 -6.09 -16.96
CA ALA A 96 -23.45 -4.63 -16.97
C ALA A 96 -23.42 -4.06 -18.40
N LYS A 97 -22.56 -4.59 -19.27
CA LYS A 97 -22.47 -4.21 -20.69
C LYS A 97 -23.71 -4.60 -21.48
N ALA A 98 -24.31 -5.76 -21.21
CA ALA A 98 -25.57 -6.16 -21.84
C ALA A 98 -26.70 -5.16 -21.55
N LYS A 99 -26.75 -4.63 -20.31
CA LYS A 99 -27.73 -3.62 -19.91
C LYS A 99 -27.39 -2.23 -20.43
N TYR A 100 -26.11 -1.87 -20.47
CA TYR A 100 -25.58 -0.56 -20.88
C TYR A 100 -24.45 -0.73 -21.90
N PRO A 101 -24.76 -0.97 -23.19
CA PRO A 101 -23.76 -1.33 -24.20
C PRO A 101 -22.64 -0.31 -24.42
N ASN A 102 -22.89 0.95 -24.13
CA ASN A 102 -21.91 2.03 -24.31
C ASN A 102 -20.99 2.26 -23.10
N ILE A 103 -21.22 1.54 -21.99
CA ILE A 103 -20.40 1.72 -20.79
C ILE A 103 -19.01 1.15 -21.01
N LYS A 104 -18.00 1.86 -20.53
CA LYS A 104 -16.61 1.41 -20.58
C LYS A 104 -16.15 0.92 -19.21
N ILE A 105 -15.48 -0.21 -19.18
CA ILE A 105 -14.88 -0.76 -17.96
C ILE A 105 -13.41 -0.38 -17.94
N VAL A 106 -13.01 0.40 -16.94
CA VAL A 106 -11.65 0.93 -16.78
C VAL A 106 -11.04 0.39 -15.50
N VAL A 107 -9.83 -0.15 -15.57
CA VAL A 107 -9.09 -0.66 -14.41
C VAL A 107 -7.78 0.10 -14.27
N GLY A 108 -7.56 0.69 -13.11
CA GLY A 108 -6.34 1.44 -12.78
C GLY A 108 -5.64 0.93 -11.52
N GLY A 109 -4.41 1.37 -11.30
CA GLY A 109 -3.64 1.10 -10.10
C GLY A 109 -2.36 0.29 -10.32
N GLN A 110 -1.64 -0.01 -9.24
CA GLN A 110 -0.28 -0.56 -9.29
C GLN A 110 -0.15 -1.90 -10.03
N LYS A 111 -1.16 -2.79 -9.92
CA LYS A 111 -1.10 -4.12 -10.57
C LYS A 111 -1.24 -4.08 -12.09
N VAL A 112 -1.61 -2.94 -12.66
CA VAL A 112 -1.72 -2.79 -14.13
C VAL A 112 -0.37 -2.96 -14.83
N ALA A 113 0.75 -2.84 -14.12
CA ALA A 113 2.07 -3.18 -14.66
C ALA A 113 2.16 -4.64 -15.16
N GLN A 114 1.33 -5.56 -14.63
CA GLN A 114 1.21 -6.97 -15.07
C GLN A 114 0.21 -7.15 -16.23
N LYS A 115 0.05 -6.14 -17.04
CA LYS A 115 -0.98 -5.94 -18.06
C LYS A 115 -1.34 -7.19 -18.88
N ARG A 116 -0.36 -7.86 -19.50
CA ARG A 116 -0.65 -8.97 -20.42
C ARG A 116 -1.35 -10.14 -19.74
N ALA A 117 -0.93 -10.45 -18.51
CA ALA A 117 -1.55 -11.51 -17.73
C ALA A 117 -2.97 -11.12 -17.30
N LEU A 118 -3.16 -9.87 -16.86
CA LEU A 118 -4.48 -9.35 -16.49
C LEU A 118 -5.41 -9.26 -17.71
N GLN A 119 -4.95 -8.72 -18.83
CA GLN A 119 -5.76 -8.61 -20.05
C GLN A 119 -6.25 -9.97 -20.55
N LYS A 120 -5.39 -10.99 -20.47
CA LYS A 120 -5.76 -12.35 -20.86
C LYS A 120 -6.83 -12.95 -19.96
N LYS A 121 -6.79 -12.63 -18.67
CA LYS A 121 -7.77 -13.12 -17.68
C LYS A 121 -9.07 -12.33 -17.67
N TYR A 122 -9.02 -11.05 -18.00
CA TYR A 122 -10.17 -10.13 -17.95
C TYR A 122 -10.37 -9.42 -19.30
N PRO A 123 -10.71 -10.15 -20.36
CA PRO A 123 -10.85 -9.58 -21.72
C PRO A 123 -12.00 -8.57 -21.84
N MET A 124 -12.95 -8.56 -20.90
CA MET A 124 -14.07 -7.63 -20.87
C MET A 124 -13.70 -6.20 -20.41
N VAL A 125 -12.50 -6.01 -19.87
CA VAL A 125 -12.01 -4.67 -19.49
C VAL A 125 -11.63 -3.90 -20.76
N ASP A 126 -12.25 -2.73 -20.96
CA ASP A 126 -11.99 -1.92 -22.15
C ASP A 126 -10.67 -1.17 -22.09
N LEU A 127 -10.27 -0.73 -20.89
CA LEU A 127 -9.04 0.05 -20.71
C LEU A 127 -8.33 -0.27 -19.41
N TRP A 128 -7.04 -0.50 -19.52
CA TRP A 128 -6.11 -0.60 -18.40
C TRP A 128 -5.28 0.67 -18.29
N VAL A 129 -5.30 1.32 -17.12
CA VAL A 129 -4.58 2.58 -16.86
C VAL A 129 -3.42 2.32 -15.91
N GLY A 130 -2.20 2.36 -16.43
CA GLY A 130 -0.96 2.24 -15.64
C GLY A 130 -0.45 3.59 -15.20
N GLY A 131 0.12 3.66 -14.00
CA GLY A 131 0.66 4.89 -13.42
C GLY A 131 -0.34 5.69 -12.59
N MET A 132 -0.02 6.96 -12.33
CA MET A 132 -0.89 7.85 -11.54
C MET A 132 -1.98 8.44 -12.43
N ALA A 133 -3.23 8.19 -12.07
CA ALA A 133 -4.37 8.51 -12.92
C ALA A 133 -4.99 9.91 -12.68
N ASP A 134 -4.42 10.70 -11.81
CA ASP A 134 -4.96 12.01 -11.40
C ASP A 134 -5.20 12.97 -12.58
N LYS A 135 -4.35 12.92 -13.60
CA LYS A 135 -4.46 13.77 -14.79
C LYS A 135 -5.09 13.04 -15.97
N SER A 136 -4.74 11.77 -16.16
CA SER A 136 -5.24 10.96 -17.26
C SER A 136 -6.74 10.79 -17.25
N VAL A 137 -7.36 10.73 -16.07
CA VAL A 137 -8.82 10.55 -15.97
C VAL A 137 -9.59 11.68 -16.64
N LEU A 138 -9.07 12.92 -16.59
CA LEU A 138 -9.69 14.06 -17.28
C LEU A 138 -9.61 13.90 -18.80
N GLY A 139 -8.45 13.55 -19.33
CA GLY A 139 -8.27 13.28 -20.76
C GLY A 139 -9.15 12.12 -21.26
N LEU A 140 -9.33 11.07 -20.44
CA LEU A 140 -10.24 9.96 -20.75
C LEU A 140 -11.70 10.38 -20.84
N MET A 141 -12.11 11.41 -20.08
CA MET A 141 -13.47 11.97 -20.17
C MET A 141 -13.67 12.79 -21.43
N GLU A 142 -12.63 13.43 -21.93
CA GLU A 142 -12.66 14.19 -23.19
C GLU A 142 -12.66 13.25 -24.40
N GLN A 143 -11.72 12.30 -24.42
CA GLN A 143 -11.58 11.35 -25.50
C GLN A 143 -11.14 9.97 -24.98
N PHE A 144 -12.00 8.97 -25.18
CA PHE A 144 -11.64 7.58 -24.86
C PHE A 144 -10.65 7.06 -25.93
N PRO A 145 -9.50 6.48 -25.54
CA PRO A 145 -8.47 6.08 -26.49
C PRO A 145 -8.88 4.82 -27.28
N ASP A 146 -8.40 4.74 -28.53
CA ASP A 146 -8.53 3.54 -29.35
C ASP A 146 -7.42 2.53 -29.06
N THR A 147 -7.32 2.16 -27.78
CA THR A 147 -6.38 1.16 -27.26
C THR A 147 -6.93 0.60 -25.95
N ASN A 148 -6.49 -0.58 -25.58
CA ASN A 148 -6.88 -1.20 -24.33
C ASN A 148 -5.90 -0.94 -23.17
N PHE A 149 -4.89 -0.11 -23.40
CA PHE A 149 -3.95 0.30 -22.36
C PHE A 149 -3.41 1.71 -22.62
N VAL A 150 -3.31 2.47 -21.54
CA VAL A 150 -2.62 3.76 -21.53
C VAL A 150 -1.65 3.82 -20.34
N LYS A 151 -0.58 4.53 -20.54
CA LYS A 151 0.33 4.93 -19.48
C LYS A 151 0.05 6.38 -19.13
N SER A 152 -0.55 6.58 -17.96
CA SER A 152 -1.09 7.86 -17.51
C SER A 152 -0.16 9.06 -17.82
N GLU A 153 1.04 9.01 -17.33
CA GLU A 153 1.96 10.16 -17.39
C GLU A 153 2.58 10.38 -18.79
N LEU A 154 2.64 9.34 -19.62
CA LEU A 154 3.15 9.44 -20.98
C LEU A 154 2.07 9.94 -21.95
N ASP A 155 0.86 9.40 -21.81
CA ASP A 155 -0.22 9.63 -22.76
C ASP A 155 -1.01 10.91 -22.45
N TYR A 156 -1.05 11.30 -21.13
CA TYR A 156 -1.85 12.45 -20.68
C TYR A 156 -1.05 13.48 -19.87
N GLY A 157 0.26 13.28 -19.72
CA GLY A 157 1.13 14.13 -18.93
C GLY A 157 1.02 13.92 -17.42
N SER A 158 2.05 14.36 -16.71
CA SER A 158 2.12 14.29 -15.26
C SER A 158 1.48 15.51 -14.60
N MET A 159 0.99 15.33 -13.38
CA MET A 159 0.65 16.44 -12.50
C MET A 159 1.90 17.31 -12.27
N THR A 160 1.72 18.61 -12.19
CA THR A 160 2.78 19.56 -11.83
C THR A 160 2.86 19.73 -10.31
N GLU A 161 4.00 20.27 -9.82
CA GLU A 161 4.14 20.60 -8.39
C GLU A 161 3.05 21.59 -7.93
N GLN A 162 2.74 22.59 -8.75
CA GLN A 162 1.72 23.59 -8.43
C GLN A 162 0.32 22.97 -8.30
N GLU A 163 -0.03 22.04 -9.19
CA GLU A 163 -1.30 21.30 -9.10
C GLU A 163 -1.34 20.43 -7.85
N PHE A 164 -0.21 19.78 -7.48
CA PHE A 164 -0.12 18.95 -6.30
C PHE A 164 -0.23 19.76 -5.01
N ARG A 165 0.40 20.93 -4.91
CA ARG A 165 0.40 21.78 -3.69
C ARG A 165 -0.99 22.09 -3.16
N TYR A 166 -1.98 22.12 -4.02
CA TYR A 166 -3.38 22.44 -3.68
C TYR A 166 -4.34 21.27 -3.96
N SER A 167 -3.80 20.06 -4.13
CA SER A 167 -4.63 18.87 -4.31
C SER A 167 -5.22 18.38 -2.98
N LYS A 168 -6.42 17.85 -3.04
CA LYS A 168 -7.07 17.18 -1.92
C LYS A 168 -8.00 16.08 -2.40
N ILE A 169 -8.39 15.19 -1.49
CA ILE A 169 -9.51 14.30 -1.75
C ILE A 169 -10.80 15.06 -1.40
N HIS A 170 -11.64 15.26 -2.42
CA HIS A 170 -12.97 15.85 -2.25
C HIS A 170 -13.95 14.76 -1.81
N TRP A 171 -14.12 14.65 -0.51
CA TRP A 171 -15.15 13.81 0.08
C TRP A 171 -16.52 14.41 -0.11
N THR A 172 -17.51 13.58 -0.38
CA THR A 172 -18.93 13.97 -0.44
C THR A 172 -19.71 13.27 0.66
N ASP A 173 -20.90 13.75 0.95
CA ASP A 173 -21.77 13.11 1.96
C ASP A 173 -22.15 11.67 1.57
N ASP A 174 -22.18 11.41 0.26
CA ASP A 174 -22.42 10.07 -0.30
C ASP A 174 -21.25 9.09 -0.11
N ASP A 175 -20.06 9.56 0.31
CA ASP A 175 -18.91 8.70 0.59
C ASP A 175 -19.02 8.03 1.97
N TYR A 176 -19.95 8.49 2.83
CA TYR A 176 -20.28 7.91 4.14
C TYR A 176 -19.08 7.75 5.07
N ILE A 177 -18.33 8.83 5.29
CA ILE A 177 -17.19 8.85 6.20
C ILE A 177 -17.65 8.68 7.65
N PHE A 178 -16.97 7.80 8.39
CA PHE A 178 -17.23 7.60 9.81
C PHE A 178 -16.26 8.45 10.65
N PRO A 179 -16.69 9.07 11.75
CA PRO A 179 -15.83 9.95 12.57
C PRO A 179 -14.57 9.27 13.11
N HIS A 180 -14.61 7.96 13.35
CA HIS A 180 -13.47 7.17 13.83
C HIS A 180 -12.63 6.57 12.69
N GLU A 181 -12.98 6.81 11.44
CA GLU A 181 -12.26 6.30 10.29
C GLU A 181 -10.95 7.05 10.07
N ALA A 182 -9.85 6.32 9.90
CA ALA A 182 -8.60 6.89 9.48
C ALA A 182 -8.64 7.19 7.98
N LEU A 183 -8.78 8.46 7.62
CA LEU A 183 -8.77 8.88 6.24
C LEU A 183 -7.35 8.84 5.65
N PRO A 184 -7.18 8.45 4.38
CA PRO A 184 -5.91 8.57 3.70
C PRO A 184 -5.57 10.04 3.48
N LEU A 185 -4.31 10.40 3.77
CA LEU A 185 -3.78 11.74 3.60
C LEU A 185 -2.45 11.67 2.84
N GLU A 186 -2.36 12.25 1.66
CA GLU A 186 -1.13 12.44 0.92
C GLU A 186 -0.61 13.85 1.18
N ILE A 187 0.44 13.99 1.99
CA ILE A 187 1.06 15.28 2.32
C ILE A 187 2.14 15.62 1.31
N SER A 188 2.81 14.58 0.79
CA SER A 188 3.86 14.74 -0.22
C SER A 188 3.81 13.64 -1.26
N ARG A 189 4.29 13.98 -2.45
CA ARG A 189 4.43 13.05 -3.57
C ARG A 189 5.87 13.03 -4.03
N GLY A 190 6.42 11.83 -4.12
CA GLY A 190 7.79 11.59 -4.52
C GLY A 190 8.66 11.04 -3.41
N CYS A 191 9.89 10.67 -3.77
CA CYS A 191 10.90 10.21 -2.83
C CYS A 191 12.29 10.57 -3.39
N PRO A 192 13.11 11.34 -2.64
CA PRO A 192 14.42 11.77 -3.12
C PRO A 192 15.46 10.64 -3.12
N PHE A 193 15.11 9.48 -2.52
CA PHE A 193 16.03 8.35 -2.41
C PHE A 193 15.96 7.43 -3.62
N ASN A 194 17.05 6.74 -3.90
CA ASN A 194 17.20 5.85 -5.03
C ASN A 194 17.65 4.46 -4.58
N CYS A 195 16.87 3.83 -3.68
CA CYS A 195 17.15 2.49 -3.20
C CYS A 195 17.09 1.47 -4.33
N ALA A 196 18.07 0.54 -4.39
CA ALA A 196 18.24 -0.36 -5.53
C ALA A 196 17.11 -1.38 -5.66
N PHE A 197 16.47 -1.76 -4.57
CA PHE A 197 15.37 -2.73 -4.50
C PHE A 197 14.00 -2.10 -4.71
N CYS A 198 13.89 -0.76 -4.62
CA CYS A 198 12.62 -0.06 -4.67
C CYS A 198 12.12 0.09 -6.11
N ASP A 199 10.89 -0.30 -6.35
CA ASP A 199 10.19 -0.20 -7.63
C ASP A 199 9.33 1.08 -7.73
N TYR A 200 9.38 1.93 -6.71
CA TYR A 200 8.63 3.19 -6.74
C TYR A 200 9.03 4.04 -7.95
N PRO A 201 8.05 4.63 -8.65
CA PRO A 201 8.32 5.35 -9.89
C PRO A 201 9.36 6.45 -9.69
N LYS A 202 10.47 6.35 -10.39
CA LYS A 202 11.59 7.30 -10.35
C LYS A 202 11.26 8.71 -10.86
N LYS A 203 10.03 8.98 -11.21
CA LYS A 203 9.61 10.25 -11.82
C LYS A 203 9.50 11.40 -10.84
N ALA A 204 9.44 11.10 -9.55
CA ALA A 204 9.46 12.11 -8.52
C ALA A 204 10.87 12.21 -7.94
N VAL A 205 11.80 12.80 -8.68
CA VAL A 205 13.17 13.08 -8.23
C VAL A 205 13.18 14.07 -7.06
N ASN A 206 12.16 14.92 -6.99
CA ASN A 206 11.92 15.84 -5.87
C ASN A 206 10.61 15.46 -5.19
N SER A 207 10.58 15.52 -3.88
CA SER A 207 9.36 15.40 -3.12
C SER A 207 8.63 16.74 -3.11
N TRP A 208 7.45 16.76 -3.70
CA TRP A 208 6.53 17.89 -3.59
C TRP A 208 5.74 17.78 -2.29
N THR A 209 5.44 18.90 -1.68
CA THR A 209 4.61 18.94 -0.47
C THR A 209 3.38 19.80 -0.71
N LEU A 210 2.29 19.48 -0.02
CA LEU A 210 1.14 20.38 0.06
C LEU A 210 1.56 21.74 0.61
N ASP A 211 0.82 22.75 0.26
CA ASP A 211 0.91 24.05 0.92
C ASP A 211 0.46 23.93 2.37
N GLU A 212 1.14 24.62 3.30
CA GLU A 212 0.89 24.53 4.74
C GLU A 212 -0.52 24.99 5.11
N THR A 213 -0.95 26.11 4.56
CA THR A 213 -2.30 26.65 4.79
C THR A 213 -3.35 25.72 4.20
N HIS A 214 -3.13 25.24 2.98
CA HIS A 214 -4.03 24.32 2.31
C HIS A 214 -4.18 23.00 3.09
N LEU A 215 -3.08 22.41 3.57
CA LEU A 215 -3.13 21.20 4.40
C LEU A 215 -3.97 21.43 5.66
N ARG A 216 -3.76 22.55 6.34
CA ARG A 216 -4.54 22.93 7.53
C ARG A 216 -6.03 23.03 7.21
N ASP A 217 -6.38 23.73 6.13
CA ASP A 217 -7.78 23.93 5.72
C ASP A 217 -8.47 22.60 5.39
N VAL A 218 -7.77 21.68 4.72
CA VAL A 218 -8.28 20.33 4.43
C VAL A 218 -8.57 19.54 5.71
N LEU A 219 -7.68 19.62 6.71
CA LEU A 219 -7.87 18.91 7.97
C LEU A 219 -9.04 19.50 8.77
N ILE A 220 -9.19 20.82 8.79
CA ILE A 220 -10.31 21.51 9.44
C ILE A 220 -11.63 21.17 8.74
N GLU A 221 -11.68 21.22 7.42
CA GLU A 221 -12.87 20.84 6.62
C GLU A 221 -13.30 19.39 6.94
N ASN A 222 -12.37 18.46 6.98
CA ASN A 222 -12.69 17.06 7.28
C ASN A 222 -13.20 16.88 8.72
N TYR A 223 -12.65 17.63 9.68
CA TYR A 223 -13.11 17.60 11.05
C TYR A 223 -14.50 18.21 11.21
N GLU A 224 -14.75 19.37 10.62
CA GLU A 224 -16.05 20.06 10.71
C GLU A 224 -17.17 19.24 10.03
N ARG A 225 -16.86 18.59 8.90
CA ARG A 225 -17.87 17.82 8.14
C ARG A 225 -18.11 16.42 8.68
N PHE A 226 -17.05 15.73 9.11
CA PHE A 226 -17.11 14.29 9.41
C PHE A 226 -16.66 13.95 10.83
N GLY A 227 -16.11 14.91 11.58
CA GLY A 227 -15.49 14.65 12.89
C GLY A 227 -14.18 13.87 12.79
N THR A 228 -13.52 13.86 11.63
CA THR A 228 -12.30 13.08 11.40
C THR A 228 -11.11 13.64 12.16
N GLN A 229 -10.49 12.79 12.97
CA GLN A 229 -9.28 13.08 13.75
C GLN A 229 -8.15 12.07 13.49
N HIS A 230 -8.40 11.05 12.68
CA HIS A 230 -7.44 9.97 12.42
C HIS A 230 -7.05 9.97 10.96
N TYR A 231 -5.72 9.86 10.67
CA TYR A 231 -5.20 9.85 9.32
C TYR A 231 -4.18 8.74 9.10
N MET A 232 -4.26 8.12 7.94
CA MET A 232 -3.20 7.27 7.42
C MET A 232 -2.43 8.09 6.38
N ILE A 233 -1.20 8.50 6.73
CA ILE A 233 -0.34 9.23 5.80
C ILE A 233 0.17 8.25 4.75
N THR A 234 -0.14 8.53 3.48
CA THR A 234 0.15 7.64 2.34
C THR A 234 1.49 7.95 1.66
N ASP A 235 2.24 8.88 2.21
CA ASP A 235 3.56 9.28 1.71
C ASP A 235 4.55 8.11 1.74
N TYR A 236 5.36 7.99 0.69
CA TYR A 236 6.44 6.99 0.66
C TYR A 236 7.57 7.27 1.62
N GLN A 237 7.71 8.52 2.04
CA GLN A 237 8.72 8.97 2.98
C GLN A 237 8.24 10.21 3.73
N LEU A 238 7.95 10.04 5.02
CA LEU A 238 7.42 11.12 5.85
C LEU A 238 8.50 12.12 6.28
N ASN A 239 9.60 11.61 6.81
CA ASN A 239 10.66 12.38 7.46
C ASN A 239 11.91 12.56 6.60
N GLU A 240 11.76 12.77 5.28
CA GLU A 240 12.89 12.87 4.35
C GLU A 240 13.83 14.05 4.61
N ASN A 241 13.31 15.14 5.21
CA ASN A 241 14.06 16.32 5.60
C ASN A 241 13.32 17.12 6.68
N MET A 242 14.05 18.05 7.33
CA MET A 242 13.51 18.89 8.41
C MET A 242 12.37 19.79 7.95
N ARG A 243 12.43 20.33 6.72
CA ARG A 243 11.39 21.23 6.20
C ARG A 243 10.03 20.53 6.17
N LYS A 244 9.97 19.31 5.66
CA LYS A 244 8.73 18.53 5.60
C LYS A 244 8.26 18.14 7.00
N MET A 245 9.18 17.71 7.88
CA MET A 245 8.83 17.34 9.25
C MET A 245 8.30 18.56 10.01
N SER A 246 8.91 19.75 9.84
CA SER A 246 8.43 20.99 10.44
C SER A 246 7.06 21.39 9.92
N LEU A 247 6.79 21.22 8.62
CA LEU A 247 5.46 21.48 8.04
C LEU A 247 4.40 20.62 8.73
N ILE A 248 4.65 19.31 8.86
CA ILE A 248 3.71 18.37 9.50
C ILE A 248 3.52 18.75 10.97
N HIS A 249 4.61 18.95 11.69
CA HIS A 249 4.57 19.33 13.10
C HIS A 249 3.79 20.64 13.32
N ASN A 250 4.14 21.71 12.57
CA ASN A 250 3.49 23.00 12.72
C ASN A 250 1.99 22.94 12.42
N VAL A 251 1.60 22.26 11.35
CA VAL A 251 0.18 22.15 11.01
C VAL A 251 -0.57 21.36 12.07
N PHE A 252 -0.07 20.18 12.44
CA PHE A 252 -0.81 19.23 13.27
C PHE A 252 -0.92 19.70 14.72
N THR A 253 0.11 20.35 15.27
CA THR A 253 0.09 20.89 16.65
C THR A 253 -0.70 22.19 16.80
N ASN A 254 -1.01 22.90 15.69
CA ASN A 254 -1.79 24.14 15.70
C ASN A 254 -3.22 23.98 15.19
N LEU A 255 -3.72 22.73 15.08
CA LEU A 255 -5.15 22.49 14.82
C LEU A 255 -5.99 22.79 16.07
N PRO A 256 -7.26 23.18 15.90
CA PRO A 256 -8.17 23.41 17.03
C PRO A 256 -8.73 22.11 17.64
N PHE A 257 -8.22 20.95 17.26
CA PHE A 257 -8.59 19.62 17.74
C PHE A 257 -7.37 18.70 17.71
N ASP A 258 -7.40 17.65 18.49
CA ASP A 258 -6.35 16.63 18.51
C ASP A 258 -6.42 15.79 17.24
N ILE A 259 -5.25 15.52 16.65
CA ILE A 259 -5.09 14.66 15.48
C ILE A 259 -4.22 13.46 15.83
N THR A 260 -4.51 12.31 15.24
CA THR A 260 -3.64 11.15 15.30
C THR A 260 -3.37 10.61 13.92
N TRP A 261 -2.19 10.03 13.73
CA TRP A 261 -1.81 9.52 12.44
C TRP A 261 -0.89 8.29 12.51
N SER A 262 -0.85 7.56 11.40
CA SER A 262 0.14 6.51 11.13
C SER A 262 0.79 6.74 9.77
N GLY A 263 2.03 6.28 9.59
CA GLY A 263 2.74 6.52 8.33
C GLY A 263 4.04 5.73 8.18
N PHE A 264 4.79 6.05 7.12
CA PHE A 264 6.03 5.39 6.75
C PHE A 264 7.22 6.35 6.83
N GLY A 265 8.33 5.91 7.45
CA GLY A 265 9.50 6.75 7.65
C GLY A 265 10.85 6.02 7.45
N ARG A 266 11.92 6.80 7.48
CA ARG A 266 13.31 6.32 7.46
C ARG A 266 13.97 6.56 8.81
N LEU A 267 14.41 5.49 9.42
CA LEU A 267 15.00 5.51 10.75
C LEU A 267 16.41 6.14 10.76
N ASP A 268 17.20 5.90 9.72
CA ASP A 268 18.56 6.43 9.59
C ASP A 268 18.62 7.97 9.60
N LEU A 269 17.55 8.63 9.21
CA LEU A 269 17.46 10.10 9.26
C LEU A 269 17.30 10.62 10.68
N LEU A 270 16.68 9.88 11.57
CA LEU A 270 16.53 10.26 12.99
C LEU A 270 17.87 10.27 13.72
N TYR A 271 18.78 9.37 13.36
CA TYR A 271 20.13 9.39 13.90
C TYR A 271 20.87 10.70 13.58
N GLN A 272 20.64 11.24 12.37
CA GLN A 272 21.24 12.50 11.94
C GLN A 272 20.49 13.74 12.45
N LYS A 273 19.19 13.61 12.71
CA LYS A 273 18.28 14.67 13.10
C LYS A 273 17.36 14.22 14.23
N PRO A 274 17.92 14.02 15.44
CA PRO A 274 17.16 13.46 16.58
C PRO A 274 16.00 14.33 17.02
N GLU A 275 16.02 15.63 16.71
CA GLU A 275 14.90 16.54 16.94
C GLU A 275 13.60 16.11 16.26
N MET A 276 13.66 15.31 15.20
CA MET A 276 12.46 14.76 14.57
C MET A 276 11.70 13.77 15.48
N ILE A 277 12.39 13.19 16.47
CA ILE A 277 11.78 12.21 17.39
C ILE A 277 10.65 12.87 18.20
N SER A 278 10.91 14.03 18.78
CA SER A 278 9.87 14.78 19.50
C SER A 278 8.79 15.31 18.56
N MET A 279 9.17 15.83 17.39
CA MET A 279 8.21 16.33 16.40
C MET A 279 7.22 15.26 15.92
N ILE A 280 7.67 14.02 15.72
CA ILE A 280 6.82 12.88 15.37
C ILE A 280 5.80 12.60 16.49
N GLN A 281 6.24 12.61 17.74
CA GLN A 281 5.37 12.36 18.89
C GLN A 281 4.36 13.49 19.09
N GLU A 282 4.82 14.73 19.12
CA GLU A 282 4.01 15.91 19.33
C GLU A 282 2.95 16.12 18.25
N SER A 283 3.26 15.73 17.00
CA SER A 283 2.30 15.80 15.90
C SER A 283 1.21 14.70 15.93
N GLY A 284 1.19 13.85 16.98
CA GLY A 284 0.12 12.87 17.18
C GLY A 284 0.33 11.52 16.50
N CYS A 285 1.58 11.13 16.18
CA CYS A 285 1.88 9.80 15.67
C CYS A 285 1.40 8.71 16.62
N ARG A 286 0.83 7.62 16.08
CA ARG A 286 0.44 6.43 16.84
C ARG A 286 1.07 5.16 16.31
N SER A 287 1.45 5.14 15.04
CA SER A 287 2.18 4.02 14.47
C SER A 287 3.07 4.49 13.33
N ILE A 288 4.30 4.01 13.30
CA ILE A 288 5.25 4.30 12.24
C ILE A 288 5.92 3.00 11.75
N GLN A 289 5.98 2.88 10.43
CA GLN A 289 6.69 1.78 9.76
C GLN A 289 8.04 2.29 9.28
N TRP A 290 9.10 1.70 9.78
CA TRP A 290 10.45 2.02 9.34
C TRP A 290 10.86 1.18 8.14
N GLY A 291 11.41 1.82 7.13
CA GLY A 291 12.14 1.09 6.11
C GLY A 291 13.56 0.81 6.61
N ILE A 292 13.80 -0.31 7.27
CA ILE A 292 15.15 -0.72 7.71
C ILE A 292 15.79 -1.62 6.66
N GLU A 293 15.08 -2.60 6.16
CA GLU A 293 15.44 -3.61 5.17
C GLU A 293 16.48 -4.65 5.68
N THR A 294 17.59 -4.19 6.25
CA THR A 294 18.64 -5.03 6.83
C THR A 294 19.50 -4.22 7.79
N VAL A 295 20.23 -4.91 8.68
CA VAL A 295 21.26 -4.35 9.55
C VAL A 295 22.67 -4.79 9.15
N THR A 296 22.82 -5.37 7.96
CA THR A 296 24.10 -5.86 7.44
C THR A 296 24.88 -4.70 6.82
N ASP A 297 26.00 -4.31 7.46
CA ASP A 297 26.74 -3.09 7.16
C ASP A 297 27.21 -2.95 5.71
N GLN A 298 27.62 -4.07 5.09
CA GLN A 298 28.13 -4.08 3.71
C GLN A 298 27.04 -3.91 2.63
N VAL A 299 25.77 -4.09 2.97
CA VAL A 299 24.65 -3.98 2.04
C VAL A 299 24.37 -2.53 1.64
N GLY A 300 24.51 -1.60 2.57
CA GLY A 300 24.16 -0.20 2.39
C GLY A 300 24.67 0.46 1.11
N PRO A 301 26.00 0.40 0.83
CA PRO A 301 26.56 0.99 -0.41
C PRO A 301 25.98 0.40 -1.69
N LEU A 302 25.62 -0.89 -1.68
CA LEU A 302 25.10 -1.60 -2.84
C LEU A 302 23.63 -1.23 -3.14
N ILE A 303 22.84 -0.98 -2.10
CA ILE A 303 21.42 -0.66 -2.25
C ILE A 303 21.11 0.84 -2.16
N GLY A 304 22.11 1.68 -1.85
CA GLY A 304 21.93 3.14 -1.70
C GLY A 304 21.11 3.53 -0.46
N LYS A 305 21.32 2.83 0.65
CA LYS A 305 20.64 3.07 1.94
C LYS A 305 21.61 2.82 3.10
N VAL A 306 21.48 3.59 4.18
CA VAL A 306 22.24 3.32 5.40
C VAL A 306 21.70 2.06 6.09
N THR A 307 22.59 1.10 6.34
CA THR A 307 22.25 -0.18 7.00
C THR A 307 23.17 -0.48 8.21
N LYS A 308 24.01 0.49 8.60
CA LYS A 308 24.92 0.27 9.73
C LYS A 308 24.15 -0.01 10.99
N ARG A 309 24.41 -1.19 11.56
CA ARG A 309 23.67 -1.73 12.69
C ARG A 309 23.63 -0.77 13.88
N TYR A 310 24.77 -0.19 14.27
CA TYR A 310 24.83 0.74 15.40
C TYR A 310 23.98 2.01 15.21
N ILE A 311 23.84 2.51 13.96
CA ILE A 311 22.98 3.68 13.64
C ILE A 311 21.51 3.30 13.83
N ILE A 312 21.13 2.12 13.34
CA ILE A 312 19.75 1.62 13.42
C ILE A 312 19.38 1.35 14.89
N GLU A 313 20.23 0.65 15.63
CA GLU A 313 20.02 0.36 17.06
C GLU A 313 19.91 1.64 17.89
N SER A 314 20.83 2.58 17.70
CA SER A 314 20.80 3.86 18.43
C SER A 314 19.54 4.67 18.14
N ALA A 315 19.09 4.74 16.89
CA ALA A 315 17.87 5.45 16.55
C ALA A 315 16.62 4.76 17.10
N LEU A 316 16.53 3.42 17.03
CA LEU A 316 15.42 2.66 17.61
C LEU A 316 15.35 2.83 19.15
N GLU A 317 16.49 2.77 19.83
CA GLU A 317 16.59 2.96 21.28
C GLU A 317 16.14 4.35 21.69
N GLN A 318 16.60 5.39 20.99
CA GLN A 318 16.16 6.78 21.23
C GLN A 318 14.65 6.94 21.05
N CYS A 319 14.09 6.39 19.96
CA CYS A 319 12.66 6.39 19.73
C CYS A 319 11.89 5.67 20.83
N LYS A 320 12.29 4.44 21.20
CA LYS A 320 11.60 3.67 22.23
C LYS A 320 11.72 4.34 23.61
N SER A 321 12.85 4.96 23.91
CA SER A 321 13.05 5.72 25.15
C SER A 321 12.18 6.98 25.24
N ALA A 322 12.01 7.67 24.10
CA ALA A 322 11.17 8.88 24.04
C ALA A 322 9.66 8.56 24.05
N TRP A 323 9.26 7.54 23.33
CA TRP A 323 7.84 7.27 23.04
C TRP A 323 7.20 6.20 23.91
N GLY A 324 8.02 5.29 24.49
CA GLY A 324 7.49 4.12 25.21
C GLY A 324 6.55 3.31 24.31
N ASP A 325 5.32 3.13 24.79
CA ASP A 325 4.26 2.42 24.07
C ASP A 325 3.25 3.38 23.40
N SER A 326 3.51 4.69 23.42
CA SER A 326 2.59 5.67 22.79
C SER A 326 2.62 5.62 21.27
N ILE A 327 3.72 5.11 20.67
CA ILE A 327 3.89 4.94 19.24
C ILE A 327 4.35 3.51 18.94
N VAL A 328 3.56 2.80 18.15
CA VAL A 328 3.92 1.47 17.66
C VAL A 328 4.99 1.59 16.58
N GLN A 329 6.13 0.95 16.79
CA GLN A 329 7.23 0.92 15.84
C GLN A 329 7.24 -0.41 15.07
N GLY A 330 6.94 -0.36 13.78
CA GLY A 330 7.06 -1.49 12.87
C GLY A 330 8.23 -1.36 11.91
N SER A 331 8.70 -2.47 11.34
CA SER A 331 9.68 -2.46 10.25
C SER A 331 9.50 -3.59 9.26
N GLY A 332 9.85 -3.30 8.00
CA GLY A 332 10.04 -4.31 6.95
C GLY A 332 11.51 -4.69 6.81
N PHE A 333 11.76 -5.97 6.53
CA PHE A 333 13.08 -6.53 6.26
C PHE A 333 13.06 -7.37 4.99
N ILE A 334 14.17 -7.35 4.26
CA ILE A 334 14.35 -8.09 3.02
C ILE A 334 15.55 -9.02 3.17
N LEU A 335 15.37 -10.32 3.01
CA LEU A 335 16.45 -11.29 2.96
C LEU A 335 16.94 -11.52 1.55
N GLY A 336 18.24 -11.67 1.41
CA GLY A 336 18.89 -11.93 0.14
C GLY A 336 19.23 -10.66 -0.63
N LEU A 337 19.42 -9.52 0.02
CA LEU A 337 19.90 -8.29 -0.60
C LEU A 337 21.35 -8.45 -1.12
N PRO A 338 21.79 -7.63 -2.11
CA PRO A 338 23.18 -7.68 -2.59
C PRO A 338 24.18 -7.51 -1.45
N GLY A 339 25.18 -8.37 -1.39
CA GLY A 339 26.19 -8.35 -0.35
C GLY A 339 25.86 -9.14 0.92
N GLU A 340 24.66 -9.69 1.03
CA GLU A 340 24.33 -10.64 2.09
C GLU A 340 24.86 -12.06 1.80
N THR A 341 24.92 -12.86 2.85
CA THR A 341 25.20 -14.29 2.84
C THR A 341 24.08 -15.03 3.59
N LYS A 342 24.00 -16.36 3.45
CA LYS A 342 23.04 -17.15 4.27
C LYS A 342 23.24 -16.90 5.77
N SER A 343 24.51 -16.80 6.22
CA SER A 343 24.82 -16.50 7.62
C SER A 343 24.30 -15.14 8.05
N SER A 344 24.56 -14.08 7.27
CA SER A 344 24.09 -12.73 7.62
C SER A 344 22.56 -12.63 7.61
N CYS A 345 21.88 -13.39 6.76
CA CYS A 345 20.41 -13.46 6.76
C CYS A 345 19.87 -14.15 8.03
N ILE A 346 20.52 -15.22 8.50
CA ILE A 346 20.19 -15.87 9.78
C ILE A 346 20.44 -14.92 10.94
N GLU A 347 21.61 -14.26 10.98
CA GLU A 347 21.96 -13.26 11.99
C GLU A 347 20.98 -12.10 12.04
N LEU A 348 20.48 -11.64 10.87
CA LEU A 348 19.43 -10.62 10.80
C LEU A 348 18.14 -11.11 11.46
N VAL A 349 17.71 -12.35 11.18
CA VAL A 349 16.49 -12.93 11.76
C VAL A 349 16.64 -13.08 13.28
N ASP A 350 17.80 -13.52 13.76
CA ASP A 350 18.09 -13.63 15.21
C ASP A 350 18.07 -12.25 15.86
N TRP A 351 18.69 -11.25 15.22
CA TRP A 351 18.65 -9.87 15.71
C TRP A 351 17.22 -9.34 15.80
N ILE A 352 16.40 -9.50 14.74
CA ILE A 352 15.00 -9.07 14.74
C ILE A 352 14.24 -9.73 15.90
N SER A 353 14.50 -11.00 16.18
CA SER A 353 13.80 -11.77 17.19
C SER A 353 14.16 -11.36 18.63
N THR A 354 15.35 -10.80 18.83
CA THR A 354 15.91 -10.51 20.17
C THR A 354 15.95 -9.03 20.53
N GLN A 355 15.92 -8.10 19.55
CA GLN A 355 15.96 -6.69 19.84
C GLN A 355 14.66 -6.21 20.52
N PRO A 356 14.74 -5.28 21.50
CA PRO A 356 13.58 -4.90 22.32
C PRO A 356 12.78 -3.70 21.78
N TRP A 357 13.25 -3.04 20.75
CA TRP A 357 12.75 -1.71 20.35
C TRP A 357 11.61 -1.71 19.32
N LEU A 358 11.51 -2.79 18.49
CA LEU A 358 10.44 -2.93 17.51
C LEU A 358 9.26 -3.69 18.10
N ASP A 359 8.06 -3.19 17.86
CA ASP A 359 6.82 -3.81 18.29
C ASP A 359 6.28 -4.78 17.24
N ALA A 360 6.60 -4.52 15.97
CA ALA A 360 6.15 -5.35 14.84
C ALA A 360 7.22 -5.43 13.75
N TRP A 361 7.22 -6.53 12.99
CA TRP A 361 8.07 -6.69 11.82
C TRP A 361 7.50 -7.63 10.78
N GLU A 362 7.93 -7.41 9.55
CA GLU A 362 7.67 -8.26 8.41
C GLU A 362 8.99 -8.61 7.74
N ILE A 363 9.18 -9.86 7.33
CA ILE A 363 10.37 -10.29 6.58
C ILE A 363 9.91 -10.92 5.28
N THR A 364 10.51 -10.48 4.17
CA THR A 364 10.26 -11.01 2.83
C THR A 364 11.57 -11.41 2.15
N PRO A 365 11.58 -12.39 1.27
CA PRO A 365 12.71 -12.60 0.38
C PRO A 365 12.76 -11.46 -0.64
N LEU A 366 13.94 -11.13 -1.14
CA LEU A 366 14.08 -10.18 -2.24
C LEU A 366 13.28 -10.66 -3.44
N TYR A 367 12.48 -9.75 -4.01
CA TYR A 367 11.72 -9.99 -5.23
C TYR A 367 12.44 -9.35 -6.43
N ILE A 368 12.79 -10.15 -7.42
CA ILE A 368 13.51 -9.69 -8.62
C ILE A 368 12.68 -9.84 -9.89
N GLY A 369 11.64 -10.67 -9.87
CA GLY A 369 10.92 -11.10 -11.03
C GLY A 369 10.04 -10.08 -11.72
N GLY A 370 9.63 -10.50 -12.91
CA GLY A 370 8.72 -9.75 -13.74
C GLY A 370 9.37 -8.80 -14.74
N TYR A 371 10.70 -8.56 -14.69
CA TYR A 371 11.37 -7.79 -15.74
C TYR A 371 11.48 -8.62 -17.03
N ASP A 372 10.85 -8.13 -18.07
CA ASP A 372 11.00 -8.63 -19.44
C ASP A 372 11.33 -7.41 -20.32
N PRO A 373 12.56 -7.34 -20.84
CA PRO A 373 12.98 -6.20 -21.67
C PRO A 373 12.18 -6.05 -22.95
N ASN A 374 11.50 -7.12 -23.39
CA ASN A 374 10.65 -7.12 -24.57
C ASN A 374 9.20 -6.74 -24.25
N LYS A 375 8.86 -6.51 -22.97
CA LYS A 375 7.55 -5.98 -22.59
C LYS A 375 7.53 -4.48 -22.78
N GLU A 376 6.58 -4.03 -23.53
CA GLU A 376 6.36 -2.63 -23.93
C GLU A 376 6.17 -1.67 -22.73
N TYR A 377 5.98 -2.21 -21.52
CA TYR A 377 5.62 -1.47 -20.31
C TYR A 377 6.49 -1.85 -19.11
N THR A 378 7.77 -1.49 -19.19
CA THR A 378 8.76 -1.67 -18.12
C THR A 378 8.78 -0.48 -17.16
N ILE A 379 7.64 -0.10 -16.59
CA ILE A 379 7.49 1.20 -15.99
C ILE A 379 8.20 1.30 -14.65
N ASP A 380 7.92 0.37 -13.79
CA ASP A 380 8.19 0.49 -12.36
C ASP A 380 8.97 -0.71 -11.85
N TYR A 381 10.16 -0.92 -12.41
CA TYR A 381 11.09 -1.91 -11.93
C TYR A 381 12.22 -1.28 -11.16
N SER A 382 12.58 -1.89 -10.04
CA SER A 382 13.75 -1.53 -9.26
C SER A 382 15.05 -1.63 -10.08
N ARG A 383 16.12 -1.01 -9.62
CA ARG A 383 17.43 -1.12 -10.27
C ARG A 383 17.95 -2.57 -10.29
N ILE A 384 17.66 -3.34 -9.24
CA ILE A 384 18.02 -4.76 -9.16
C ILE A 384 17.23 -5.56 -10.21
N GLN A 385 15.92 -5.31 -10.34
CA GLN A 385 15.09 -6.00 -11.33
C GLN A 385 15.52 -5.71 -12.77
N ARG A 386 15.97 -4.47 -13.06
CA ARG A 386 16.41 -4.09 -14.41
C ARG A 386 17.76 -4.69 -14.79
N ASN A 387 18.64 -4.89 -13.84
CA ASN A 387 20.00 -5.38 -14.06
C ASN A 387 20.42 -6.33 -12.93
N PRO A 388 19.75 -7.48 -12.77
CA PRO A 388 20.03 -8.39 -11.66
C PRO A 388 21.49 -8.87 -11.66
N GLU A 389 22.07 -9.11 -12.83
CA GLU A 389 23.45 -9.57 -12.98
C GLU A 389 24.47 -8.58 -12.41
N LYS A 390 24.23 -7.27 -12.55
CA LYS A 390 25.06 -6.21 -11.94
C LYS A 390 25.15 -6.34 -10.42
N TYR A 391 24.11 -6.90 -9.79
CA TYR A 391 24.02 -7.12 -8.35
C TYR A 391 24.36 -8.56 -7.94
N GLY A 392 24.86 -9.36 -8.88
CA GLY A 392 25.30 -10.74 -8.65
C GLY A 392 24.18 -11.79 -8.76
N TYR A 393 23.00 -11.44 -9.26
CA TYR A 393 21.90 -12.40 -9.37
C TYR A 393 21.82 -13.02 -10.75
N THR A 394 21.61 -14.33 -10.75
CA THR A 394 21.10 -15.09 -11.91
C THR A 394 19.63 -15.37 -11.62
N VAL A 395 18.74 -14.92 -12.49
CA VAL A 395 17.28 -15.10 -12.33
C VAL A 395 16.82 -16.22 -13.25
N THR A 396 16.08 -17.18 -12.71
CA THR A 396 15.43 -18.26 -13.44
C THR A 396 13.91 -18.13 -13.34
N LEU A 397 13.24 -18.45 -14.43
CA LEU A 397 11.78 -18.53 -14.49
C LEU A 397 11.42 -19.98 -14.78
N GLU A 398 10.92 -20.68 -13.79
CA GLU A 398 10.48 -22.06 -13.91
C GLU A 398 8.96 -22.14 -13.90
N LYS A 399 8.41 -23.07 -14.67
CA LYS A 399 6.98 -23.38 -14.57
C LYS A 399 6.77 -24.34 -13.42
N ASN A 400 5.90 -23.96 -12.48
CA ASN A 400 5.43 -24.90 -11.46
C ASN A 400 4.48 -25.96 -12.07
N ALA A 401 4.04 -26.91 -11.24
CA ALA A 401 3.13 -27.99 -11.66
C ALA A 401 1.81 -27.48 -12.28
N ASN A 402 1.40 -26.25 -11.97
CA ASN A 402 0.20 -25.62 -12.51
C ASN A 402 0.48 -24.78 -13.77
N GLY A 403 1.70 -24.85 -14.31
CA GLY A 403 2.10 -24.13 -15.53
C GLY A 403 2.37 -22.65 -15.34
N ILE A 404 2.47 -22.17 -14.06
CA ILE A 404 2.74 -20.79 -13.73
C ILE A 404 4.24 -20.57 -13.64
N TYR A 405 4.70 -19.47 -14.21
CA TYR A 405 6.09 -19.08 -14.07
C TYR A 405 6.35 -18.57 -12.64
N VAL A 406 7.13 -19.37 -11.89
CA VAL A 406 7.67 -19.00 -10.59
C VAL A 406 9.10 -18.53 -10.79
N GLU A 407 9.36 -17.36 -10.25
CA GLU A 407 10.70 -16.79 -10.25
C GLU A 407 11.52 -17.39 -9.12
N ASP A 408 12.70 -17.85 -9.43
CA ASP A 408 13.78 -18.04 -8.48
C ASP A 408 14.99 -17.20 -8.88
N TRP A 409 15.85 -16.92 -7.93
CA TRP A 409 17.13 -16.27 -8.18
C TRP A 409 18.23 -16.94 -7.36
N LYS A 410 19.45 -16.83 -7.87
CA LYS A 410 20.68 -17.27 -7.20
C LYS A 410 21.66 -16.10 -7.14
N ASN A 411 22.30 -15.93 -5.98
CA ASN A 411 23.39 -15.00 -5.77
C ASN A 411 24.46 -15.69 -4.91
N GLY A 412 25.61 -16.04 -5.51
CA GLY A 412 26.61 -16.90 -4.87
C GLY A 412 26.03 -18.28 -4.53
N ASP A 413 26.01 -18.60 -3.23
CA ASP A 413 25.44 -19.84 -2.67
C ASP A 413 24.00 -19.66 -2.14
N MET A 414 23.47 -18.44 -2.21
CA MET A 414 22.08 -18.13 -1.80
C MET A 414 21.10 -18.31 -2.95
N THR A 415 19.90 -18.79 -2.60
CA THR A 415 18.73 -18.82 -3.50
C THR A 415 17.53 -18.16 -2.80
N LYS A 416 16.53 -17.78 -3.57
CA LYS A 416 15.26 -17.32 -3.00
C LYS A 416 14.62 -18.37 -2.10
N SER A 417 14.72 -19.63 -2.50
CA SER A 417 14.21 -20.76 -1.72
C SER A 417 14.90 -20.90 -0.36
N ASP A 418 16.21 -20.62 -0.28
CA ASP A 418 16.92 -20.58 1.02
C ASP A 418 16.34 -19.49 1.93
N MET A 419 16.07 -18.29 1.38
CA MET A 419 15.49 -17.19 2.15
C MET A 419 14.09 -17.53 2.67
N ILE A 420 13.29 -18.16 1.83
CA ILE A 420 11.97 -18.68 2.22
C ILE A 420 12.10 -19.66 3.39
N ASN A 421 13.03 -20.62 3.32
CA ASN A 421 13.26 -21.60 4.38
C ASN A 421 13.70 -20.95 5.69
N ILE A 422 14.60 -19.96 5.64
CA ILE A 422 15.05 -19.20 6.83
C ILE A 422 13.85 -18.51 7.48
N ILE A 423 13.03 -17.84 6.71
CA ILE A 423 11.83 -17.16 7.23
C ILE A 423 10.85 -18.16 7.83
N GLU A 424 10.65 -19.29 7.19
CA GLU A 424 9.75 -20.36 7.67
C GLU A 424 10.20 -20.94 9.00
N GLN A 425 11.50 -21.12 9.18
CA GLN A 425 12.05 -21.56 10.45
C GLN A 425 11.86 -20.51 11.55
N ALA A 426 12.16 -19.24 11.25
CA ALA A 426 11.95 -18.13 12.16
C ALA A 426 10.50 -18.02 12.64
N GLN A 427 9.54 -18.17 11.74
CA GLN A 427 8.11 -18.08 12.05
C GLN A 427 7.60 -19.17 12.99
N LYS A 428 8.32 -20.27 13.15
CA LYS A 428 8.03 -21.33 14.14
C LYS A 428 8.51 -20.95 15.53
N GLY A 429 9.40 -19.97 15.67
CA GLY A 429 9.94 -19.53 16.95
C GLY A 429 8.94 -18.76 17.81
N THR A 430 9.08 -18.88 19.14
CA THR A 430 8.20 -18.21 20.12
C THR A 430 8.27 -16.69 20.06
N ALA A 431 9.43 -16.10 19.77
CA ALA A 431 9.59 -14.66 19.63
C ALA A 431 8.75 -14.10 18.47
N TRP A 432 8.74 -14.82 17.35
CA TRP A 432 7.90 -14.48 16.19
C TRP A 432 6.40 -14.56 16.49
N GLN A 433 6.00 -15.54 17.29
CA GLN A 433 4.61 -15.76 17.63
C GLN A 433 4.00 -14.69 18.54
N LYS A 434 4.83 -13.99 19.30
CA LYS A 434 4.39 -12.95 20.25
C LYS A 434 4.17 -11.56 19.61
N ARG A 435 4.59 -11.36 18.38
CA ARG A 435 4.49 -10.05 17.73
C ARG A 435 3.29 -9.94 16.82
N ILE A 436 2.65 -8.79 16.84
CA ILE A 436 1.48 -8.52 16.04
C ILE A 436 1.89 -8.03 14.67
N MET A 437 1.01 -8.27 13.71
CA MET A 437 1.04 -7.63 12.40
C MET A 437 0.56 -6.17 12.51
N THR A 438 1.27 -5.33 13.23
CA THR A 438 0.96 -3.91 13.30
C THR A 438 1.93 -3.12 12.45
N SER A 439 1.92 -3.35 11.13
CA SER A 439 2.36 -2.30 10.22
C SER A 439 1.46 -1.07 10.42
N TYR A 440 1.92 0.12 10.01
CA TYR A 440 1.08 1.33 10.06
C TYR A 440 -0.28 1.14 9.35
N LEU A 441 -0.33 0.32 8.30
CA LEU A 441 -1.57 -0.08 7.63
C LEU A 441 -2.45 -0.94 8.54
N GLY A 442 -1.87 -1.88 9.27
CA GLY A 442 -2.60 -2.72 10.23
C GLY A 442 -3.13 -1.92 11.39
N TYR A 443 -2.35 -0.94 11.89
CA TYR A 443 -2.78 -0.02 12.93
C TYR A 443 -3.99 0.82 12.47
N SER A 444 -3.91 1.48 11.32
CA SER A 444 -5.02 2.27 10.76
C SER A 444 -6.27 1.42 10.56
N ARG A 445 -6.11 0.19 10.06
CA ARG A 445 -7.23 -0.74 9.90
C ARG A 445 -7.87 -1.11 11.23
N ALA A 446 -7.08 -1.42 12.25
CA ALA A 446 -7.59 -1.75 13.57
C ALA A 446 -8.32 -0.54 14.19
N SER A 447 -7.80 0.67 14.02
CA SER A 447 -8.47 1.90 14.43
C SER A 447 -9.82 2.08 13.71
N ASN A 448 -9.90 1.85 12.40
CA ASN A 448 -11.15 1.87 11.62
C ASN A 448 -12.16 0.84 12.12
N LEU A 449 -11.69 -0.24 12.73
CA LEU A 449 -12.52 -1.28 13.35
C LEU A 449 -12.82 -0.99 14.83
N ARG A 450 -12.56 0.23 15.29
CA ARG A 450 -12.84 0.73 16.65
C ARG A 450 -12.02 0.08 17.75
N PHE A 451 -10.86 -0.50 17.42
CA PHE A 451 -9.92 -0.91 18.46
C PHE A 451 -9.18 0.30 19.02
N THR A 452 -9.08 0.36 20.32
CA THR A 452 -8.28 1.37 21.01
C THR A 452 -6.78 1.11 20.84
N HIS A 453 -5.96 2.13 21.05
CA HIS A 453 -4.51 1.97 21.02
C HIS A 453 -4.02 0.86 21.95
N SER A 454 -4.55 0.81 23.19
CA SER A 454 -4.22 -0.23 24.17
C SER A 454 -4.57 -1.65 23.69
N GLU A 455 -5.72 -1.83 23.05
CA GLU A 455 -6.11 -3.11 22.48
C GLU A 455 -5.21 -3.52 21.32
N ILE A 456 -4.77 -2.56 20.49
CA ILE A 456 -3.88 -2.83 19.37
C ILE A 456 -2.50 -3.24 19.84
N ILE A 457 -1.90 -2.53 20.79
CA ILE A 457 -0.55 -2.85 21.29
C ILE A 457 -0.51 -4.13 22.13
N SER A 458 -1.61 -4.49 22.78
CA SER A 458 -1.74 -5.73 23.57
C SER A 458 -2.16 -6.94 22.73
N ALA A 459 -2.55 -6.74 21.46
CA ALA A 459 -3.01 -7.81 20.62
C ALA A 459 -1.86 -8.78 20.28
N ASP A 460 -2.10 -10.08 20.41
CA ASP A 460 -1.18 -11.17 20.05
C ASP A 460 -1.71 -11.87 18.80
N LYS A 461 -0.86 -12.13 17.82
CA LYS A 461 -1.28 -12.82 16.59
C LYS A 461 -1.82 -14.24 16.83
N ASN A 462 -1.53 -14.84 17.98
CA ASN A 462 -2.11 -16.10 18.41
C ASN A 462 -3.42 -15.92 19.18
N ASN A 463 -3.81 -14.67 19.46
CA ASN A 463 -5.07 -14.38 20.12
C ASN A 463 -6.24 -14.57 19.15
N THR A 464 -6.76 -15.79 19.11
CA THR A 464 -7.90 -16.15 18.26
C THR A 464 -9.14 -15.31 18.56
N THR A 465 -9.29 -14.82 19.77
CA THR A 465 -10.40 -13.94 20.18
C THR A 465 -10.27 -12.59 19.49
N TRP A 466 -9.08 -11.98 19.54
CA TRP A 466 -8.81 -10.71 18.85
C TRP A 466 -9.00 -10.82 17.32
N ILE A 467 -8.49 -11.91 16.72
CA ILE A 467 -8.65 -12.18 15.28
C ILE A 467 -10.12 -12.30 14.90
N ARG A 468 -10.92 -13.02 15.68
CA ARG A 468 -12.38 -13.13 15.44
C ARG A 468 -13.07 -11.78 15.60
N GLN A 469 -12.75 -11.04 16.65
CA GLN A 469 -13.33 -9.71 16.88
C GLN A 469 -12.98 -8.77 15.74
N HIS A 470 -11.74 -8.76 15.28
CA HIS A 470 -11.31 -8.01 14.11
C HIS A 470 -12.13 -8.36 12.87
N ALA A 471 -12.30 -9.64 12.57
CA ALA A 471 -13.11 -10.10 11.44
C ALA A 471 -14.59 -9.71 11.58
N ASN A 472 -15.15 -9.85 12.79
CA ASN A 472 -16.54 -9.47 13.06
C ASN A 472 -16.76 -7.96 12.89
N ASN A 473 -15.87 -7.13 13.46
CA ASN A 473 -15.95 -5.68 13.35
C ASN A 473 -15.83 -5.25 11.88
N TYR A 474 -14.92 -5.87 11.11
CA TYR A 474 -14.79 -5.60 9.68
C TYR A 474 -16.06 -5.92 8.90
N ASN A 475 -16.65 -7.09 9.14
CA ASN A 475 -17.92 -7.48 8.50
C ASN A 475 -19.06 -6.54 8.91
N GLN A 476 -19.10 -6.13 10.18
CA GLN A 476 -20.10 -5.18 10.67
C GLN A 476 -19.97 -3.82 9.97
N LEU A 477 -18.76 -3.28 9.89
CA LEU A 477 -18.47 -2.01 9.20
C LEU A 477 -18.85 -2.10 7.73
N ALA A 478 -18.44 -3.16 7.03
CA ALA A 478 -18.80 -3.38 5.63
C ALA A 478 -20.32 -3.46 5.42
N ASN A 479 -21.02 -4.19 6.27
CA ASN A 479 -22.46 -4.29 6.19
C ASN A 479 -23.17 -2.97 6.48
N GLU A 480 -22.67 -2.17 7.44
CA GLU A 480 -23.20 -0.83 7.71
C GLU A 480 -23.02 0.09 6.49
N TYR A 481 -21.83 0.09 5.89
CA TYR A 481 -21.55 0.85 4.68
C TYR A 481 -22.43 0.42 3.50
N LEU A 482 -22.58 -0.89 3.28
CA LEU A 482 -23.42 -1.41 2.19
C LEU A 482 -24.90 -1.07 2.38
N ARG A 483 -25.42 -1.06 3.64
CA ARG A 483 -26.79 -0.60 3.92
C ARG A 483 -26.96 0.88 3.57
N LYS A 484 -26.01 1.74 3.96
CA LYS A 484 -26.05 3.18 3.61
C LYS A 484 -26.07 3.39 2.10
N ASN A 485 -25.45 2.50 1.34
CA ASN A 485 -25.47 2.52 -0.11
C ASN A 485 -26.64 1.71 -0.70
N ASN A 486 -27.63 1.28 0.08
CA ASN A 486 -28.76 0.45 -0.36
C ASN A 486 -28.33 -0.84 -1.11
N LEU A 487 -27.22 -1.45 -0.73
CA LEU A 487 -26.65 -2.65 -1.37
C LEU A 487 -26.84 -3.92 -0.53
N LEU A 488 -27.46 -3.81 0.63
CA LEU A 488 -27.92 -4.93 1.48
C LEU A 488 -29.41 -5.02 1.46
#